data_f874ee487f7d6ae0f2cfce7c9ec11228
#
_entry.id   f874ee487f7d6ae0f2cfce7c9ec11228
#
_cell.length_a   1.000
_cell.length_b   1.000
_cell.length_c   1.000
_cell.angle_alpha   90.00
_cell.angle_beta   90.00
_cell.angle_gamma   90.00
#
_symmetry.space_group_name_H-M   'P 1'
#
loop_
_entity.id
_entity.type
_entity.pdbx_description
1 polymer ?
#
loop_
_entity_poly.entity_id
_entity_poly.type
_entity_poly.pdbx_seq_one_letter_code
_entity_poly.pdbx_strand_id
1 'polypeptide(L)'
;MKARCVVRVTWGAGLLLLLSSAPLYAQTADSSLASRSKGLPTAPVTVYEMSDFQCPYCKRFAQETFPELERRYIKTGKVRWVYINFPLTHLHPHAVPAGELSLCAAKQKGFWRVHDLLFQYQETWAPLKEAGPFFVSLADSAGLSKKALLACLKDPETRKSLQAEAEGAQRAGASSTPAFYIEGGLLAGALPVEVFRQILDSVYAAKTGGTAVEKRR
;
A
#
# COMPACT_ATOMS: atom_id res chain seq x y z
N MET A 1 53.48 -33.05 -60.62
CA MET A 1 52.05 -32.67 -60.41
C MET A 1 51.77 -32.90 -58.94
N LYS A 2 51.65 -31.82 -58.15
CA LYS A 2 51.42 -31.88 -56.71
C LYS A 2 49.98 -31.36 -56.42
N ALA A 3 49.08 -32.23 -56.02
CA ALA A 3 47.73 -31.85 -55.59
C ALA A 3 47.78 -31.26 -54.18
N ARG A 4 47.26 -30.01 -54.03
CA ARG A 4 47.04 -29.34 -52.74
C ARG A 4 45.64 -29.64 -52.25
N CYS A 5 45.55 -30.31 -51.09
CA CYS A 5 44.30 -30.49 -50.35
C CYS A 5 43.98 -29.24 -49.54
N VAL A 6 42.83 -28.62 -49.82
CA VAL A 6 42.36 -27.47 -49.02
C VAL A 6 41.32 -27.94 -48.03
N VAL A 7 41.67 -27.86 -46.75
CA VAL A 7 40.74 -28.16 -45.65
C VAL A 7 39.92 -26.89 -45.34
N ARG A 8 38.61 -26.93 -45.52
CA ARG A 8 37.67 -25.89 -45.10
C ARG A 8 37.26 -26.14 -43.66
N VAL A 9 37.66 -25.23 -42.77
CA VAL A 9 37.18 -25.20 -41.40
C VAL A 9 35.91 -24.36 -41.35
N THR A 10 34.79 -25.00 -41.05
CA THR A 10 33.50 -24.31 -40.79
C THR A 10 33.41 -23.95 -39.31
N TRP A 11 33.40 -22.66 -39.03
CA TRP A 11 33.15 -22.11 -37.69
C TRP A 11 31.63 -22.11 -37.46
N GLY A 12 31.15 -22.98 -36.60
CA GLY A 12 29.77 -22.95 -36.07
C GLY A 12 29.66 -21.86 -35.01
N ALA A 13 28.94 -20.78 -35.29
CA ALA A 13 28.59 -19.77 -34.32
C ALA A 13 27.49 -20.31 -33.37
N GLY A 14 27.90 -20.79 -32.21
CA GLY A 14 26.98 -21.14 -31.12
C GLY A 14 26.41 -19.88 -30.44
N LEU A 15 25.13 -19.62 -30.70
CA LEU A 15 24.40 -18.55 -30.06
C LEU A 15 24.06 -18.97 -28.61
N LEU A 16 24.84 -18.53 -27.63
CA LEU A 16 24.53 -18.70 -26.20
C LEU A 16 23.37 -17.73 -25.84
N LEU A 17 22.17 -18.27 -25.71
CA LEU A 17 21.04 -17.60 -25.07
C LEU A 17 21.28 -17.46 -23.57
N LEU A 18 21.76 -16.29 -23.14
CA LEU A 18 21.80 -15.93 -21.72
C LEU A 18 20.37 -15.64 -21.25
N LEU A 19 19.72 -16.64 -20.64
CA LEU A 19 18.48 -16.44 -19.88
C LEU A 19 18.82 -15.62 -18.63
N SER A 20 18.58 -14.31 -18.69
CA SER A 20 18.64 -13.45 -17.51
C SER A 20 17.46 -13.78 -16.59
N SER A 21 17.71 -14.56 -15.56
CA SER A 21 16.78 -14.76 -14.45
C SER A 21 16.73 -13.45 -13.62
N ALA A 22 15.72 -12.62 -13.89
CA ALA A 22 15.43 -11.48 -13.00
C ALA A 22 15.05 -12.01 -11.60
N PRO A 23 15.57 -11.42 -10.53
CA PRO A 23 15.35 -11.95 -9.19
C PRO A 23 13.87 -11.87 -8.80
N LEU A 24 13.31 -13.00 -8.38
CA LEU A 24 11.91 -13.19 -7.95
C LEU A 24 11.51 -12.26 -6.79
N TYR A 25 12.47 -11.69 -6.09
CA TYR A 25 12.28 -10.79 -4.93
C TYR A 25 11.62 -9.44 -5.28
N ALA A 26 11.85 -8.90 -6.47
CA ALA A 26 11.25 -7.63 -6.88
C ALA A 26 9.73 -7.75 -7.13
N GLN A 27 9.25 -8.93 -7.52
CA GLN A 27 7.84 -9.16 -7.81
C GLN A 27 6.97 -9.33 -6.55
N THR A 28 7.53 -9.84 -5.44
CA THR A 28 6.78 -10.07 -4.20
C THR A 28 6.51 -8.79 -3.42
N ALA A 29 7.44 -7.84 -3.40
CA ALA A 29 7.26 -6.55 -2.73
C ALA A 29 6.22 -5.68 -3.45
N ASP A 30 6.22 -5.68 -4.78
CA ASP A 30 5.26 -4.90 -5.58
C ASP A 30 3.84 -5.49 -5.49
N SER A 31 3.68 -6.81 -5.44
CA SER A 31 2.37 -7.46 -5.29
C SER A 31 1.70 -7.15 -3.94
N SER A 32 2.47 -6.98 -2.86
CA SER A 32 1.96 -6.61 -1.54
C SER A 32 1.43 -5.17 -1.52
N LEU A 33 2.15 -4.21 -2.08
CA LEU A 33 1.69 -2.82 -2.18
C LEU A 33 0.52 -2.68 -3.17
N ALA A 34 0.53 -3.43 -4.29
CA ALA A 34 -0.56 -3.43 -5.25
C ALA A 34 -1.90 -3.84 -4.61
N SER A 35 -1.91 -4.87 -3.74
CA SER A 35 -3.13 -5.33 -3.06
C SER A 35 -3.68 -4.34 -2.02
N ARG A 36 -2.86 -3.38 -1.58
CA ARG A 36 -3.22 -2.29 -0.65
C ARG A 36 -3.31 -0.93 -1.34
N SER A 37 -3.35 -0.96 -2.67
CA SER A 37 -3.52 0.24 -3.49
C SER A 37 -4.92 0.29 -4.08
N LYS A 38 -5.44 1.51 -4.25
CA LYS A 38 -6.59 1.82 -5.08
C LYS A 38 -6.18 2.78 -6.20
N GLY A 39 -6.85 2.70 -7.33
CA GLY A 39 -6.56 3.50 -8.52
C GLY A 39 -5.62 2.81 -9.51
N LEU A 40 -5.36 3.50 -10.61
CA LEU A 40 -4.51 2.97 -11.67
C LEU A 40 -3.03 2.99 -11.25
N PRO A 41 -2.26 1.92 -11.53
CA PRO A 41 -0.81 1.93 -11.29
C PRO A 41 -0.08 3.06 -12.04
N THR A 42 -0.65 3.51 -13.16
CA THR A 42 -0.14 4.57 -14.03
C THR A 42 -0.69 5.96 -13.70
N ALA A 43 -1.46 6.11 -12.60
CA ALA A 43 -1.97 7.42 -12.20
C ALA A 43 -0.81 8.40 -11.99
N PRO A 44 -0.93 9.67 -12.47
CA PRO A 44 0.16 10.63 -12.42
C PRO A 44 0.56 11.05 -10.99
N VAL A 45 -0.34 10.92 -10.04
CA VAL A 45 -0.10 11.27 -8.63
C VAL A 45 -0.19 10.02 -7.77
N THR A 46 0.76 9.81 -6.87
CA THR A 46 0.68 8.75 -5.85
C THR A 46 0.59 9.38 -4.45
N VAL A 47 -0.35 8.90 -3.67
CA VAL A 47 -0.52 9.24 -2.24
C VAL A 47 -0.22 8.00 -1.41
N TYR A 48 0.69 8.13 -0.45
CA TYR A 48 0.93 7.12 0.58
C TYR A 48 0.28 7.57 1.87
N GLU A 49 -0.75 6.86 2.31
CA GLU A 49 -1.41 7.07 3.60
C GLU A 49 -0.71 6.22 4.66
N MET A 50 -0.06 6.87 5.62
CA MET A 50 0.52 6.23 6.79
C MET A 50 -0.49 6.27 7.94
N SER A 51 -1.04 5.11 8.27
CA SER A 51 -2.25 5.03 9.07
C SER A 51 -2.18 3.90 10.11
N ASP A 52 -2.97 4.05 11.19
CA ASP A 52 -3.08 3.13 12.31
C ASP A 52 -4.56 2.76 12.50
N PHE A 53 -4.87 1.47 12.45
CA PHE A 53 -6.25 1.00 12.57
C PHE A 53 -6.90 1.29 13.91
N GLN A 54 -6.13 1.51 14.98
CA GLN A 54 -6.68 1.87 16.29
C GLN A 54 -6.78 3.39 16.50
N CYS A 55 -6.18 4.21 15.64
CA CYS A 55 -6.23 5.65 15.74
C CYS A 55 -7.63 6.20 15.39
N PRO A 56 -8.30 6.97 16.30
CA PRO A 56 -9.62 7.52 16.03
C PRO A 56 -9.62 8.56 14.90
N TYR A 57 -8.52 9.28 14.71
CA TYR A 57 -8.37 10.23 13.61
C TYR A 57 -8.24 9.51 12.25
N CYS A 58 -7.61 8.32 12.21
CA CYS A 58 -7.58 7.49 11.01
C CYS A 58 -8.96 6.96 10.65
N LYS A 59 -9.75 6.50 11.64
CA LYS A 59 -11.16 6.14 11.46
C LYS A 59 -11.95 7.30 10.85
N ARG A 60 -11.84 8.49 11.45
CA ARG A 60 -12.54 9.68 10.96
C ARG A 60 -12.17 9.99 9.51
N PHE A 61 -10.88 9.98 9.18
CA PHE A 61 -10.43 10.18 7.80
C PHE A 61 -11.02 9.12 6.85
N ALA A 62 -10.93 7.85 7.20
CA ALA A 62 -11.41 6.74 6.38
C ALA A 62 -12.92 6.79 6.12
N GLN A 63 -13.71 7.31 7.07
CA GLN A 63 -15.17 7.35 6.98
C GLN A 63 -15.71 8.66 6.39
N GLU A 64 -15.08 9.80 6.66
CA GLU A 64 -15.62 11.11 6.30
C GLU A 64 -14.92 11.72 5.07
N THR A 65 -13.58 11.59 4.96
CA THR A 65 -12.81 12.28 3.91
C THR A 65 -12.48 11.35 2.73
N PHE A 66 -12.02 10.13 3.02
CA PHE A 66 -11.53 9.22 2.00
C PHE A 66 -12.56 8.84 0.92
N PRO A 67 -13.85 8.60 1.22
CA PRO A 67 -14.85 8.27 0.19
C PRO A 67 -14.99 9.33 -0.91
N GLU A 68 -14.89 10.60 -0.55
CA GLU A 68 -14.95 11.71 -1.51
C GLU A 68 -13.67 11.78 -2.36
N LEU A 69 -12.50 11.57 -1.74
CA LEU A 69 -11.21 11.48 -2.45
C LEU A 69 -11.19 10.29 -3.40
N GLU A 70 -11.71 9.13 -2.97
CA GLU A 70 -11.84 7.96 -3.84
C GLU A 70 -12.69 8.26 -5.07
N ARG A 71 -13.84 8.89 -4.87
CA ARG A 71 -14.75 9.22 -5.95
C ARG A 71 -14.14 10.21 -6.94
N ARG A 72 -13.47 11.28 -6.44
CA ARG A 72 -12.99 12.38 -7.28
C ARG A 72 -11.66 12.13 -7.97
N TYR A 73 -10.76 11.39 -7.31
CA TYR A 73 -9.37 11.29 -7.75
C TYR A 73 -8.96 9.86 -8.10
N ILE A 74 -9.36 8.88 -7.30
CA ILE A 74 -8.91 7.49 -7.48
C ILE A 74 -9.70 6.84 -8.62
N LYS A 75 -11.05 6.91 -8.57
CA LYS A 75 -11.92 6.35 -9.62
C LYS A 75 -11.80 7.06 -10.97
N THR A 76 -11.32 8.30 -10.97
CA THR A 76 -11.06 9.07 -12.20
C THR A 76 -9.66 8.85 -12.77
N GLY A 77 -8.84 8.00 -12.16
CA GLY A 77 -7.49 7.68 -12.61
C GLY A 77 -6.45 8.77 -12.37
N LYS A 78 -6.78 9.83 -11.62
CA LYS A 78 -5.86 10.93 -11.31
C LYS A 78 -4.85 10.55 -10.22
N VAL A 79 -5.28 9.74 -9.25
CA VAL A 79 -4.50 9.38 -8.07
C VAL A 79 -4.47 7.86 -7.88
N ARG A 80 -3.27 7.35 -7.60
CA ARG A 80 -3.06 6.05 -6.96
C ARG A 80 -2.93 6.28 -5.47
N TRP A 81 -3.72 5.57 -4.68
CA TRP A 81 -3.71 5.62 -3.23
C TRP A 81 -3.13 4.35 -2.65
N VAL A 82 -2.13 4.46 -1.79
CA VAL A 82 -1.41 3.33 -1.18
C VAL A 82 -1.52 3.43 0.33
N TYR A 83 -2.03 2.39 0.98
CA TYR A 83 -2.08 2.31 2.44
C TYR A 83 -0.77 1.73 2.99
N ILE A 84 -0.20 2.39 3.99
CA ILE A 84 1.01 2.00 4.73
C ILE A 84 0.67 1.89 6.21
N ASN A 85 0.94 0.75 6.82
CA ASN A 85 0.74 0.59 8.25
C ASN A 85 1.78 1.41 9.05
N PHE A 86 1.28 2.22 9.97
CA PHE A 86 2.10 2.98 10.89
C PHE A 86 1.54 2.88 12.32
N PRO A 87 1.67 1.70 12.98
CA PRO A 87 1.13 1.48 14.32
C PRO A 87 1.85 2.32 15.38
N LEU A 88 1.11 3.16 16.10
CA LEU A 88 1.62 3.96 17.22
C LEU A 88 1.55 3.14 18.51
N THR A 89 2.47 2.19 18.66
CA THR A 89 2.45 1.13 19.67
C THR A 89 2.43 1.62 21.12
N HIS A 90 2.92 2.84 21.37
CA HIS A 90 2.90 3.47 22.70
C HIS A 90 1.53 4.05 23.08
N LEU A 91 0.61 4.23 22.10
CA LEU A 91 -0.74 4.74 22.32
C LEU A 91 -1.80 3.64 22.09
N HIS A 92 -1.54 2.72 21.18
CA HIS A 92 -2.53 1.82 20.59
C HIS A 92 -2.10 0.35 20.74
N PRO A 93 -2.51 -0.35 21.82
CA PRO A 93 -2.05 -1.72 22.10
C PRO A 93 -2.44 -2.75 21.05
N HIS A 94 -3.52 -2.52 20.29
CA HIS A 94 -3.99 -3.42 19.25
C HIS A 94 -3.60 -2.99 17.81
N ALA A 95 -2.87 -1.89 17.64
CA ALA A 95 -2.47 -1.41 16.32
C ALA A 95 -1.61 -2.42 15.56
N VAL A 96 -0.69 -3.09 16.26
CA VAL A 96 0.17 -4.13 15.64
C VAL A 96 -0.64 -5.34 15.18
N PRO A 97 -1.45 -6.02 16.02
CA PRO A 97 -2.24 -7.15 15.53
C PRO A 97 -3.28 -6.77 14.47
N ALA A 98 -3.84 -5.54 14.48
CA ALA A 98 -4.70 -5.05 13.41
C ALA A 98 -3.93 -4.85 12.09
N GLY A 99 -2.72 -4.31 12.15
CA GLY A 99 -1.83 -4.18 11.00
C GLY A 99 -1.42 -5.54 10.43
N GLU A 100 -1.07 -6.52 11.26
CA GLU A 100 -0.76 -7.89 10.83
C GLU A 100 -1.96 -8.56 10.14
N LEU A 101 -3.17 -8.40 10.71
CA LEU A 101 -4.40 -8.85 10.05
C LEU A 101 -4.55 -8.23 8.66
N SER A 102 -4.32 -6.92 8.53
CA SER A 102 -4.43 -6.21 7.26
C SER A 102 -3.45 -6.73 6.20
N LEU A 103 -2.20 -7.01 6.60
CA LEU A 103 -1.19 -7.60 5.71
C LEU A 103 -1.56 -9.02 5.28
N CYS A 104 -2.10 -9.82 6.20
CA CYS A 104 -2.59 -11.16 5.88
C CYS A 104 -3.82 -11.14 4.96
N ALA A 105 -4.68 -10.13 5.12
CA ALA A 105 -5.79 -9.89 4.21
C ALA A 105 -5.30 -9.48 2.81
N ALA A 106 -4.25 -8.67 2.73
CA ALA A 106 -3.63 -8.26 1.48
C ALA A 106 -3.13 -9.46 0.66
N LYS A 107 -2.49 -10.45 1.31
CA LYS A 107 -2.07 -11.72 0.68
C LYS A 107 -3.23 -12.51 0.07
N GLN A 108 -4.45 -12.29 0.56
CA GLN A 108 -5.70 -12.92 0.08
C GLN A 108 -6.57 -11.98 -0.77
N LYS A 109 -6.03 -10.83 -1.23
CA LYS A 109 -6.76 -9.79 -1.99
C LYS A 109 -8.00 -9.24 -1.26
N GLY A 110 -8.01 -9.34 0.07
CA GLY A 110 -9.10 -8.89 0.92
C GLY A 110 -8.79 -7.63 1.74
N PHE A 111 -7.68 -6.96 1.47
CA PHE A 111 -7.20 -5.82 2.26
C PHE A 111 -8.28 -4.77 2.50
N TRP A 112 -8.88 -4.23 1.45
CA TRP A 112 -9.82 -3.10 1.58
C TRP A 112 -11.11 -3.49 2.31
N ARG A 113 -11.56 -4.75 2.19
CA ARG A 113 -12.70 -5.24 2.98
C ARG A 113 -12.37 -5.30 4.47
N VAL A 114 -11.18 -5.80 4.81
CA VAL A 114 -10.72 -5.85 6.21
C VAL A 114 -10.44 -4.44 6.73
N HIS A 115 -9.85 -3.56 5.93
CA HIS A 115 -9.65 -2.14 6.24
C HIS A 115 -10.96 -1.48 6.66
N ASP A 116 -12.01 -1.61 5.83
CA ASP A 116 -13.30 -0.98 6.09
C ASP A 116 -13.94 -1.56 7.37
N LEU A 117 -13.88 -2.89 7.58
CA LEU A 117 -14.40 -3.54 8.78
C LEU A 117 -13.61 -3.16 10.05
N LEU A 118 -12.27 -3.06 9.98
CA LEU A 118 -11.47 -2.63 11.12
C LEU A 118 -11.86 -1.23 11.58
N PHE A 119 -12.02 -0.26 10.68
CA PHE A 119 -12.46 1.08 11.04
C PHE A 119 -13.93 1.13 11.44
N GLN A 120 -14.81 0.38 10.76
CA GLN A 120 -16.24 0.31 11.09
C GLN A 120 -16.47 -0.14 12.54
N TYR A 121 -15.75 -1.17 12.96
CA TYR A 121 -15.89 -1.76 14.29
C TYR A 121 -14.82 -1.33 15.28
N GLN A 122 -14.08 -0.24 15.01
CA GLN A 122 -12.97 0.21 15.85
C GLN A 122 -13.39 0.40 17.30
N GLU A 123 -14.53 1.05 17.56
CA GLU A 123 -15.04 1.30 18.92
C GLU A 123 -15.43 0.01 19.66
N THR A 124 -15.71 -1.08 18.92
CA THR A 124 -16.00 -2.38 19.49
C THR A 124 -14.73 -3.12 19.91
N TRP A 125 -13.71 -3.14 19.05
CA TRP A 125 -12.52 -3.94 19.33
C TRP A 125 -11.39 -3.19 20.04
N ALA A 126 -11.32 -1.86 19.91
CA ALA A 126 -10.25 -1.07 20.51
C ALA A 126 -10.19 -1.15 22.04
N PRO A 127 -11.32 -1.19 22.79
CA PRO A 127 -11.32 -1.32 24.25
C PRO A 127 -11.19 -2.76 24.76
N LEU A 128 -11.19 -3.78 23.90
CA LEU A 128 -11.08 -5.17 24.33
C LEU A 128 -9.73 -5.45 24.99
N LYS A 129 -9.72 -6.26 26.03
CA LYS A 129 -8.46 -6.76 26.60
C LYS A 129 -7.72 -7.65 25.59
N GLU A 130 -8.46 -8.46 24.83
CA GLU A 130 -7.96 -9.39 23.82
C GLU A 130 -8.78 -9.22 22.54
N ALA A 131 -8.24 -8.51 21.55
CA ALA A 131 -8.91 -8.25 20.28
C ALA A 131 -8.73 -9.39 19.24
N GLY A 132 -7.79 -10.32 19.47
CA GLY A 132 -7.48 -11.41 18.52
C GLY A 132 -8.68 -12.23 18.03
N PRO A 133 -9.54 -12.76 18.92
CA PRO A 133 -10.76 -13.48 18.51
C PRO A 133 -11.69 -12.64 17.64
N PHE A 134 -11.83 -11.35 17.95
CA PHE A 134 -12.64 -10.42 17.17
C PHE A 134 -12.05 -10.23 15.76
N PHE A 135 -10.74 -10.08 15.64
CA PHE A 135 -10.06 -9.95 14.36
C PHE A 135 -10.22 -11.19 13.47
N VAL A 136 -10.24 -12.39 14.05
CA VAL A 136 -10.55 -13.63 13.31
C VAL A 136 -11.98 -13.58 12.77
N SER A 137 -12.95 -13.10 13.55
CA SER A 137 -14.34 -12.98 13.10
C SER A 137 -14.51 -11.91 12.01
N LEU A 138 -13.77 -10.79 12.08
CA LEU A 138 -13.73 -9.79 11.00
C LEU A 138 -13.19 -10.38 9.70
N ALA A 139 -12.11 -11.17 9.80
CA ALA A 139 -11.52 -11.84 8.63
C ALA A 139 -12.50 -12.83 7.98
N ASP A 140 -13.24 -13.58 8.78
CA ASP A 140 -14.29 -14.48 8.31
C ASP A 140 -15.41 -13.71 7.60
N SER A 141 -15.89 -12.62 8.21
CA SER A 141 -16.88 -11.70 7.61
C SER A 141 -16.39 -11.08 6.30
N ALA A 142 -15.08 -10.88 6.17
CA ALA A 142 -14.45 -10.44 4.93
C ALA A 142 -14.29 -11.56 3.89
N GLY A 143 -14.69 -12.80 4.19
CA GLY A 143 -14.59 -13.96 3.31
C GLY A 143 -13.15 -14.47 3.13
N LEU A 144 -12.27 -14.26 4.13
CA LEU A 144 -10.92 -14.76 4.09
C LEU A 144 -10.83 -16.23 4.52
N SER A 145 -9.90 -16.97 3.94
CA SER A 145 -9.58 -18.31 4.40
C SER A 145 -8.95 -18.27 5.80
N LYS A 146 -9.65 -18.81 6.80
CA LYS A 146 -9.15 -18.90 8.18
C LYS A 146 -7.81 -19.66 8.26
N LYS A 147 -7.65 -20.74 7.48
CA LYS A 147 -6.39 -21.52 7.42
C LYS A 147 -5.24 -20.65 6.93
N ALA A 148 -5.42 -19.93 5.83
CA ALA A 148 -4.39 -19.03 5.27
C ALA A 148 -4.10 -17.85 6.20
N LEU A 149 -5.13 -17.28 6.84
CA LEU A 149 -4.97 -16.22 7.83
C LEU A 149 -4.10 -16.65 8.99
N LEU A 150 -4.44 -17.78 9.64
CA LEU A 150 -3.70 -18.27 10.81
C LEU A 150 -2.26 -18.66 10.46
N ALA A 151 -2.00 -19.19 9.27
CA ALA A 151 -0.65 -19.45 8.78
C ALA A 151 0.15 -18.15 8.60
N CYS A 152 -0.47 -17.12 8.00
CA CYS A 152 0.15 -15.82 7.78
C CYS A 152 0.44 -15.09 9.11
N LEU A 153 -0.48 -15.11 10.08
CA LEU A 153 -0.27 -14.47 11.38
C LEU A 153 0.84 -15.13 12.22
N LYS A 154 1.12 -16.42 11.97
CA LYS A 154 2.24 -17.16 12.60
C LYS A 154 3.57 -16.94 11.90
N ASP A 155 3.55 -16.44 10.67
CA ASP A 155 4.76 -16.18 9.88
C ASP A 155 5.49 -14.95 10.43
N PRO A 156 6.73 -15.07 10.92
CA PRO A 156 7.50 -13.95 11.45
C PRO A 156 7.75 -12.84 10.40
N GLU A 157 7.72 -13.17 9.12
CA GLU A 157 7.88 -12.19 8.05
C GLU A 157 6.70 -11.19 7.99
N THR A 158 5.52 -11.56 8.47
CA THR A 158 4.39 -10.64 8.59
C THR A 158 4.70 -9.50 9.56
N ARG A 159 5.24 -9.81 10.76
CA ARG A 159 5.66 -8.82 11.74
C ARG A 159 6.83 -7.97 11.24
N LYS A 160 7.81 -8.56 10.59
CA LYS A 160 8.94 -7.83 9.99
C LYS A 160 8.49 -6.87 8.90
N SER A 161 7.55 -7.29 8.05
CA SER A 161 6.96 -6.43 7.02
C SER A 161 6.24 -5.22 7.64
N LEU A 162 5.48 -5.44 8.70
CA LEU A 162 4.80 -4.36 9.43
C LEU A 162 5.80 -3.36 10.03
N GLN A 163 6.87 -3.85 10.64
CA GLN A 163 7.94 -3.02 11.20
C GLN A 163 8.64 -2.20 10.10
N ALA A 164 8.95 -2.83 8.97
CA ALA A 164 9.58 -2.14 7.84
C ALA A 164 8.71 -1.00 7.29
N GLU A 165 7.38 -1.16 7.27
CA GLU A 165 6.44 -0.10 6.91
C GLU A 165 6.46 1.04 7.92
N ALA A 166 6.40 0.75 9.22
CA ALA A 166 6.46 1.74 10.27
C ALA A 166 7.77 2.55 10.24
N GLU A 167 8.90 1.87 10.07
CA GLU A 167 10.20 2.52 9.90
C GLU A 167 10.27 3.37 8.63
N GLY A 168 9.67 2.88 7.53
CA GLY A 168 9.55 3.64 6.28
C GLY A 168 8.75 4.93 6.47
N ALA A 169 7.64 4.86 7.18
CA ALA A 169 6.81 6.02 7.53
C ALA A 169 7.60 7.04 8.37
N GLN A 170 8.34 6.58 9.38
CA GLN A 170 9.21 7.44 10.21
C GLN A 170 10.31 8.11 9.37
N ARG A 171 10.98 7.35 8.50
CA ARG A 171 11.99 7.92 7.58
C ARG A 171 11.41 8.95 6.61
N ALA A 172 10.13 8.81 6.24
CA ALA A 172 9.41 9.81 5.45
C ALA A 172 8.98 11.05 6.27
N GLY A 173 9.27 11.08 7.59
CA GLY A 173 8.99 12.19 8.49
C GLY A 173 7.65 12.09 9.23
N ALA A 174 6.90 10.98 9.10
CA ALA A 174 5.66 10.80 9.83
C ALA A 174 5.93 10.61 11.33
N SER A 175 5.23 11.39 12.17
CA SER A 175 5.30 11.32 13.63
C SER A 175 3.93 11.12 14.29
N SER A 176 2.87 11.16 13.50
CA SER A 176 1.48 10.97 13.94
C SER A 176 0.67 10.32 12.83
N THR A 177 -0.56 9.86 13.16
CA THR A 177 -1.49 9.26 12.19
C THR A 177 -2.85 9.95 12.21
N PRO A 178 -3.53 10.02 11.03
CA PRO A 178 -3.01 9.68 9.73
C PRO A 178 -1.98 10.70 9.25
N ALA A 179 -1.01 10.27 8.43
CA ALA A 179 -0.13 11.16 7.69
C ALA A 179 -0.09 10.74 6.22
N PHE A 180 0.14 11.69 5.32
CA PHE A 180 0.06 11.46 3.88
C PHE A 180 1.31 12.00 3.20
N TYR A 181 2.03 11.14 2.50
CA TYR A 181 3.15 11.57 1.66
C TYR A 181 2.65 11.72 0.22
N ILE A 182 2.79 12.93 -0.31
CA ILE A 182 2.30 13.30 -1.64
C ILE A 182 3.42 14.01 -2.37
N GLU A 183 4.03 13.35 -3.36
CA GLU A 183 5.02 13.95 -4.27
C GLU A 183 6.12 14.79 -3.57
N GLY A 184 6.69 14.27 -2.50
CA GLY A 184 7.77 14.95 -1.75
C GLY A 184 7.27 15.79 -0.57
N GLY A 185 5.97 16.06 -0.45
CA GLY A 185 5.37 16.75 0.68
C GLY A 185 4.73 15.81 1.69
N LEU A 186 4.81 16.15 2.98
CA LEU A 186 4.16 15.44 4.07
C LEU A 186 3.00 16.28 4.62
N LEU A 187 1.81 15.67 4.69
CA LEU A 187 0.60 16.25 5.27
C LEU A 187 0.19 15.41 6.47
N ALA A 188 -0.03 16.02 7.64
CA ALA A 188 -0.37 15.30 8.86
C ALA A 188 -1.79 15.61 9.34
N GLY A 189 -2.46 14.58 9.87
CA GLY A 189 -3.79 14.67 10.50
C GLY A 189 -4.96 14.41 9.55
N ALA A 190 -6.12 14.12 10.15
CA ALA A 190 -7.39 13.93 9.46
C ALA A 190 -7.98 15.28 9.05
N LEU A 191 -7.39 15.89 8.02
CA LEU A 191 -7.78 17.20 7.51
C LEU A 191 -9.07 17.13 6.69
N PRO A 192 -9.78 18.26 6.54
CA PRO A 192 -10.95 18.35 5.67
C PRO A 192 -10.64 18.02 4.22
N VAL A 193 -11.65 17.52 3.50
CA VAL A 193 -11.52 17.13 2.08
C VAL A 193 -11.05 18.29 1.19
N GLU A 194 -11.40 19.52 1.52
CA GLU A 194 -11.03 20.73 0.78
C GLU A 194 -9.52 20.95 0.75
N VAL A 195 -8.82 20.63 1.85
CA VAL A 195 -7.34 20.73 1.92
C VAL A 195 -6.72 19.72 0.95
N PHE A 196 -7.17 18.46 0.98
CA PHE A 196 -6.73 17.45 0.03
C PHE A 196 -7.00 17.84 -1.42
N ARG A 197 -8.19 18.41 -1.69
CA ARG A 197 -8.56 18.87 -3.04
C ARG A 197 -7.57 19.91 -3.56
N GLN A 198 -7.28 20.93 -2.77
CA GLN A 198 -6.34 21.99 -3.17
C GLN A 198 -4.95 21.41 -3.50
N ILE A 199 -4.46 20.49 -2.67
CA ILE A 199 -3.15 19.85 -2.86
C ILE A 199 -3.18 18.94 -4.09
N LEU A 200 -4.15 18.04 -4.19
CA LEU A 200 -4.22 17.04 -5.27
C LEU A 200 -4.49 17.69 -6.62
N ASP A 201 -5.32 18.73 -6.70
CA ASP A 201 -5.55 19.46 -7.94
C ASP A 201 -4.29 20.20 -8.39
N SER A 202 -3.55 20.83 -7.45
CA SER A 202 -2.28 21.50 -7.75
C SER A 202 -1.21 20.53 -8.23
N VAL A 203 -1.02 19.42 -7.51
CA VAL A 203 -0.02 18.40 -7.85
C VAL A 203 -0.37 17.71 -9.18
N TYR A 204 -1.64 17.39 -9.40
CA TYR A 204 -2.10 16.80 -10.65
C TYR A 204 -1.84 17.72 -11.84
N ALA A 205 -2.18 19.02 -11.73
CA ALA A 205 -1.92 20.00 -12.76
C ALA A 205 -0.42 20.11 -13.08
N ALA A 206 0.44 20.17 -12.06
CA ALA A 206 1.89 20.21 -12.23
C ALA A 206 2.45 18.98 -12.96
N LYS A 207 1.92 17.79 -12.65
CA LYS A 207 2.36 16.52 -13.26
C LYS A 207 1.87 16.31 -14.69
N THR A 208 0.72 16.89 -15.05
CA THR A 208 0.09 16.68 -16.37
C THR A 208 0.27 17.84 -17.33
N GLY A 209 1.06 18.87 -16.95
CA GLY A 209 1.26 20.07 -17.78
C GLY A 209 0.04 20.98 -17.85
N GLY A 210 -0.98 20.74 -17.01
CA GLY A 210 -2.12 21.63 -16.86
C GLY A 210 -1.68 22.91 -16.15
N THR A 211 -1.87 24.05 -16.79
CA THR A 211 -1.75 25.35 -16.12
C THR A 211 -2.70 25.39 -14.96
N ALA A 212 -2.20 25.69 -13.76
CA ALA A 212 -3.01 26.03 -12.61
C ALA A 212 -3.77 27.34 -12.92
N VAL A 213 -4.87 27.24 -13.65
CA VAL A 213 -5.78 28.36 -13.90
C VAL A 213 -7.13 27.99 -13.30
N GLU A 214 -7.32 28.37 -12.05
CA GLU A 214 -8.43 29.29 -11.78
C GLU A 214 -8.13 30.03 -10.47
N LYS A 215 -7.47 31.17 -10.63
CA LYS A 215 -7.48 32.23 -9.62
C LYS A 215 -8.95 32.64 -9.39
N ARG A 216 -9.35 32.56 -8.13
CA ARG A 216 -10.43 33.32 -7.49
C ARG A 216 -11.08 34.41 -8.37
N ARG A 217 -12.34 34.23 -8.62
CA ARG A 217 -13.31 35.32 -8.73
C ARG A 217 -14.41 35.14 -7.69
#